data_026e51481dec0cb4c5c539981d8f05a1
#
_entry.id   026e51481dec0cb4c5c539981d8f05a1
#
_cell.length_a   1.000
_cell.length_b   1.000
_cell.length_c   1.000
_cell.angle_alpha   90.00
_cell.angle_beta   90.00
_cell.angle_gamma   90.00
#
_symmetry.space_group_name_H-M   'P 1'
#
loop_
_entity.id
_entity.type
_entity.pdbx_description
1 polymer ?
#
loop_
_entity_poly.entity_id
_entity_poly.type
_entity_poly.pdbx_seq_one_letter_code
_entity_poly.pdbx_strand_id
1 'polypeptide(L)'
;MKILVLAGTEGARILCHKLSEIKGIEVIVSLFQKILPSDYPGQIIAGGFGGVDGLANYLQQERIGLLIDATHPYSSTINSNAIAASRKTGTEYIRLVRKKWVAGPGDNWLEFPTLLQACQKIPPKSRIFAALGGKNLGRDIEEISNSLAQSRVYLRVMEYPSFEIPPNWNMLEYIPPITFENEKALLMKYGITHILCRNSGGEISKLKLKAGAELGLEIFMLARPCDSEDNRDFKIFSTVEELLKSRFKMGKYLFDPN
;
A
#
# COMPACT_ATOMS: atom_id res chain seq x y z
N MET A 1 17.67 7.05 20.55
CA MET A 1 16.47 7.76 20.01
C MET A 1 15.42 6.70 19.69
N LYS A 2 14.18 6.87 20.20
CA LYS A 2 13.06 5.99 19.83
C LYS A 2 12.40 6.45 18.54
N ILE A 3 12.16 5.53 17.62
CA ILE A 3 11.49 5.75 16.34
C ILE A 3 10.27 4.85 16.25
N LEU A 4 9.10 5.45 16.02
CA LEU A 4 7.89 4.71 15.69
C LEU A 4 7.74 4.64 14.16
N VAL A 5 7.68 3.43 13.62
CA VAL A 5 7.43 3.20 12.20
C VAL A 5 6.01 2.64 12.03
N LEU A 6 5.13 3.40 11.39
CA LEU A 6 3.84 2.89 10.93
C LEU A 6 4.10 2.06 9.67
N ALA A 7 3.92 0.74 9.76
CA ALA A 7 4.43 -0.20 8.79
C ALA A 7 3.31 -0.90 7.99
N GLY A 8 3.65 -1.97 7.29
CA GLY A 8 2.73 -2.77 6.47
C GLY A 8 3.07 -2.75 4.98
N THR A 9 4.24 -2.24 4.62
CA THR A 9 4.78 -2.30 3.25
C THR A 9 6.17 -2.93 3.25
N GLU A 10 6.61 -3.43 2.10
CA GLU A 10 7.98 -3.94 1.94
C GLU A 10 9.03 -2.87 2.25
N GLY A 11 8.83 -1.63 1.79
CA GLY A 11 9.71 -0.51 2.12
C GLY A 11 9.81 -0.24 3.63
N ALA A 12 8.69 -0.39 4.36
CA ALA A 12 8.70 -0.30 5.82
C ALA A 12 9.54 -1.42 6.45
N ARG A 13 9.45 -2.65 5.95
CA ARG A 13 10.23 -3.79 6.44
C ARG A 13 11.73 -3.55 6.25
N ILE A 14 12.14 -3.19 5.04
CA ILE A 14 13.54 -2.86 4.73
C ILE A 14 14.04 -1.71 5.61
N LEU A 15 13.23 -0.65 5.77
CA LEU A 15 13.58 0.48 6.61
C LEU A 15 13.81 0.07 8.07
N CYS A 16 12.92 -0.74 8.65
CA CYS A 16 13.04 -1.19 10.04
C CYS A 16 14.31 -1.99 10.26
N HIS A 17 14.67 -2.91 9.34
CA HIS A 17 15.95 -3.64 9.42
C HIS A 17 17.15 -2.69 9.41
N LYS A 18 17.18 -1.76 8.46
CA LYS A 18 18.27 -0.79 8.38
C LYS A 18 18.36 0.13 9.60
N LEU A 19 17.25 0.58 10.15
CA LEU A 19 17.23 1.38 11.36
C LEU A 19 17.74 0.62 12.59
N SER A 20 17.43 -0.67 12.70
CA SER A 20 17.87 -1.51 13.84
C SER A 20 19.39 -1.75 13.84
N GLU A 21 20.08 -1.59 12.72
CA GLU A 21 21.53 -1.69 12.61
C GLU A 21 22.24 -0.41 13.13
N ILE A 22 21.50 0.69 13.36
CA ILE A 22 22.09 1.97 13.78
C ILE A 22 22.20 2.03 15.31
N LYS A 23 23.40 2.15 15.81
CA LYS A 23 23.65 2.25 17.26
C LYS A 23 22.92 3.44 17.88
N GLY A 24 22.20 3.19 18.96
CA GLY A 24 21.46 4.22 19.70
C GLY A 24 20.07 4.52 19.13
N ILE A 25 19.60 3.74 18.14
CA ILE A 25 18.21 3.75 17.67
C ILE A 25 17.45 2.56 18.25
N GLU A 26 16.27 2.84 18.78
CA GLU A 26 15.27 1.86 19.22
C GLU A 26 14.08 1.95 18.28
N VAL A 27 13.76 0.87 17.58
CA VAL A 27 12.69 0.81 16.59
C VAL A 27 11.45 0.17 17.20
N ILE A 28 10.34 0.89 17.15
CA ILE A 28 9.00 0.36 17.45
C ILE A 28 8.23 0.30 16.14
N VAL A 29 7.72 -0.89 15.81
CA VAL A 29 6.99 -1.15 14.59
C VAL A 29 5.50 -1.28 14.89
N SER A 30 4.69 -0.44 14.26
CA SER A 30 3.23 -0.53 14.34
C SER A 30 2.65 -1.19 13.11
N LEU A 31 1.90 -2.27 13.33
CA LEU A 31 1.16 -3.00 12.31
C LEU A 31 -0.33 -2.95 12.63
N PHE A 32 -1.18 -2.84 11.61
CA PHE A 32 -2.63 -2.89 11.79
C PHE A 32 -3.08 -4.25 12.34
N GLN A 33 -2.47 -5.32 11.88
CA GLN A 33 -2.68 -6.70 12.36
C GLN A 33 -1.34 -7.35 12.68
N LYS A 34 -1.34 -8.23 13.67
CA LYS A 34 -0.18 -9.07 13.99
C LYS A 34 -0.05 -10.15 12.92
N ILE A 35 0.86 -9.95 11.98
CA ILE A 35 1.22 -10.95 10.98
C ILE A 35 2.29 -11.86 11.59
N LEU A 36 2.08 -13.16 11.61
CA LEU A 36 3.03 -14.16 12.09
C LEU A 36 3.52 -15.02 10.93
N PRO A 37 4.83 -15.34 10.88
CA PRO A 37 5.94 -14.71 11.60
C PRO A 37 6.21 -13.31 11.05
N SER A 38 6.48 -12.34 11.92
CA SER A 38 6.80 -11.01 11.45
C SER A 38 8.30 -10.89 11.22
N ASP A 39 8.68 -10.56 10.01
CA ASP A 39 10.06 -10.25 9.59
C ASP A 39 10.50 -8.83 10.01
N TYR A 40 9.93 -8.28 11.07
CA TYR A 40 10.29 -6.96 11.55
C TYR A 40 11.18 -7.05 12.78
N PRO A 41 12.30 -6.31 12.82
CA PRO A 41 13.14 -6.21 14.01
C PRO A 41 12.51 -5.28 15.06
N GLY A 42 12.89 -5.45 16.32
CA GLY A 42 12.49 -4.57 17.40
C GLY A 42 11.14 -4.91 18.04
N GLN A 43 10.58 -3.94 18.76
CA GLN A 43 9.29 -4.09 19.41
C GLN A 43 8.15 -3.93 18.39
N ILE A 44 7.23 -4.90 18.37
CA ILE A 44 6.08 -4.86 17.48
C ILE A 44 4.82 -4.59 18.30
N ILE A 45 4.05 -3.61 17.86
CA ILE A 45 2.71 -3.32 18.36
C ILE A 45 1.68 -3.57 17.24
N ALA A 46 0.55 -4.15 17.60
CA ALA A 46 -0.53 -4.46 16.67
C ALA A 46 -1.82 -3.77 17.08
N GLY A 47 -2.59 -3.34 16.10
CA GLY A 47 -3.86 -2.65 16.29
C GLY A 47 -3.79 -1.16 16.01
N GLY A 48 -4.92 -0.48 16.22
CA GLY A 48 -5.02 0.97 16.06
C GLY A 48 -4.71 1.71 17.38
N PHE A 49 -4.36 2.99 17.25
CA PHE A 49 -4.09 3.86 18.41
C PHE A 49 -5.33 4.52 19.00
N GLY A 50 -6.52 4.31 18.44
CA GLY A 50 -7.73 5.02 18.88
C GLY A 50 -7.84 6.44 18.30
N GLY A 51 -7.33 6.66 17.08
CA GLY A 51 -7.39 7.95 16.41
C GLY A 51 -6.20 8.87 16.71
N VAL A 52 -6.41 10.19 16.52
CA VAL A 52 -5.36 11.21 16.69
C VAL A 52 -4.90 11.29 18.15
N ASP A 53 -5.84 11.34 19.09
CA ASP A 53 -5.52 11.51 20.50
C ASP A 53 -4.79 10.30 21.09
N GLY A 54 -5.21 9.10 20.73
CA GLY A 54 -4.54 7.89 21.17
C GLY A 54 -3.12 7.80 20.62
N LEU A 55 -2.90 8.16 19.34
CA LEU A 55 -1.56 8.19 18.77
C LEU A 55 -0.70 9.30 19.42
N ALA A 56 -1.24 10.49 19.64
CA ALA A 56 -0.54 11.58 20.32
C ALA A 56 -0.10 11.17 21.74
N ASN A 57 -1.00 10.57 22.51
CA ASN A 57 -0.68 10.05 23.84
C ASN A 57 0.44 9.00 23.78
N TYR A 58 0.38 8.08 22.83
CA TYR A 58 1.42 7.06 22.64
C TYR A 58 2.78 7.71 22.32
N LEU A 59 2.83 8.69 21.41
CA LEU A 59 4.05 9.40 21.05
C LEU A 59 4.70 10.06 22.27
N GLN A 60 3.91 10.67 23.16
CA GLN A 60 4.41 11.32 24.37
C GLN A 60 4.82 10.32 25.44
N GLN A 61 4.01 9.32 25.75
CA GLN A 61 4.30 8.31 26.78
C GLN A 61 5.56 7.51 26.49
N GLU A 62 5.72 7.10 25.23
CA GLU A 62 6.90 6.37 24.75
C GLU A 62 8.09 7.29 24.43
N ARG A 63 7.94 8.60 24.54
CA ARG A 63 8.97 9.59 24.19
C ARG A 63 9.54 9.37 22.79
N ILE A 64 8.64 9.20 21.81
CA ILE A 64 9.01 9.00 20.42
C ILE A 64 9.65 10.26 19.86
N GLY A 65 10.91 10.15 19.43
CA GLY A 65 11.64 11.27 18.84
C GLY A 65 11.38 11.46 17.35
N LEU A 66 10.95 10.40 16.65
CA LEU A 66 10.66 10.41 15.22
C LEU A 66 9.52 9.44 14.89
N LEU A 67 8.51 9.95 14.20
CA LEU A 67 7.42 9.17 13.62
C LEU A 67 7.66 9.00 12.12
N ILE A 68 7.81 7.77 11.64
CA ILE A 68 7.93 7.47 10.21
C ILE A 68 6.67 6.77 9.72
N ASP A 69 5.95 7.41 8.82
CA ASP A 69 4.82 6.80 8.14
C ASP A 69 5.28 6.11 6.85
N ALA A 70 5.42 4.79 6.91
CA ALA A 70 5.77 3.94 5.79
C ALA A 70 4.61 3.00 5.40
N THR A 71 3.37 3.43 5.66
CA THR A 71 2.15 2.68 5.33
C THR A 71 1.84 2.72 3.83
N HIS A 72 0.83 1.95 3.43
CA HIS A 72 0.40 1.94 2.04
C HIS A 72 -0.15 3.31 1.61
N PRO A 73 0.08 3.77 0.35
CA PRO A 73 -0.41 5.08 -0.12
C PRO A 73 -1.92 5.32 0.04
N TYR A 74 -2.70 4.26 0.13
CA TYR A 74 -4.16 4.31 0.33
C TYR A 74 -4.60 4.16 1.79
N SER A 75 -3.68 4.24 2.74
CA SER A 75 -3.99 4.19 4.18
C SER A 75 -4.30 5.59 4.72
N SER A 76 -5.24 6.32 4.10
CA SER A 76 -5.53 7.73 4.35
C SER A 76 -5.84 8.04 5.81
N THR A 77 -6.61 7.21 6.49
CA THR A 77 -6.98 7.43 7.90
C THR A 77 -5.77 7.51 8.82
N ILE A 78 -4.86 6.52 8.75
CA ILE A 78 -3.67 6.53 9.62
C ILE A 78 -2.69 7.62 9.21
N ASN A 79 -2.58 7.95 7.91
CA ASN A 79 -1.75 9.07 7.46
C ASN A 79 -2.24 10.39 8.07
N SER A 80 -3.53 10.70 7.97
CA SER A 80 -4.11 11.92 8.56
C SER A 80 -3.95 11.95 10.08
N ASN A 81 -4.19 10.82 10.76
CA ASN A 81 -3.99 10.71 12.21
C ASN A 81 -2.54 10.95 12.61
N ALA A 82 -1.57 10.40 11.85
CA ALA A 82 -0.14 10.54 12.11
C ALA A 82 0.31 12.00 11.99
N ILE A 83 -0.13 12.69 10.95
CA ILE A 83 0.15 14.11 10.74
C ILE A 83 -0.43 14.95 11.89
N ALA A 84 -1.69 14.75 12.22
CA ALA A 84 -2.35 15.51 13.28
C ALA A 84 -1.72 15.23 14.67
N ALA A 85 -1.40 13.97 14.98
CA ALA A 85 -0.74 13.60 16.23
C ALA A 85 0.67 14.18 16.34
N SER A 86 1.45 14.15 15.24
CA SER A 86 2.77 14.75 15.16
C SER A 86 2.71 16.27 15.43
N ARG A 87 1.80 16.99 14.81
CA ARG A 87 1.58 18.42 15.08
C ARG A 87 1.21 18.70 16.52
N LYS A 88 0.30 17.88 17.09
CA LYS A 88 -0.15 18.02 18.47
C LYS A 88 0.95 17.84 19.50
N THR A 89 1.92 16.96 19.22
CA THR A 89 2.99 16.58 20.15
C THR A 89 4.33 17.27 19.87
N GLY A 90 4.49 17.90 18.70
CA GLY A 90 5.78 18.40 18.22
C GLY A 90 6.75 17.29 17.80
N THR A 91 6.29 16.04 17.67
CA THR A 91 7.14 14.92 17.23
C THR A 91 7.49 15.08 15.76
N GLU A 92 8.77 14.93 15.39
CA GLU A 92 9.18 14.99 13.98
C GLU A 92 8.45 13.89 13.19
N TYR A 93 7.90 14.25 12.01
CA TYR A 93 7.19 13.34 11.11
C TYR A 93 7.91 13.25 9.75
N ILE A 94 8.08 12.03 9.27
CA ILE A 94 8.61 11.73 7.94
C ILE A 94 7.67 10.74 7.26
N ARG A 95 7.43 10.93 5.95
CA ARG A 95 6.68 9.97 5.14
C ARG A 95 7.60 9.24 4.16
N LEU A 96 7.53 7.92 4.15
CA LEU A 96 8.15 7.06 3.15
C LEU A 96 7.07 6.50 2.24
N VAL A 97 6.97 6.98 1.01
CA VAL A 97 5.95 6.55 0.05
C VAL A 97 6.54 6.40 -1.35
N ARG A 98 6.41 5.22 -1.93
CA ARG A 98 6.91 4.92 -3.28
C ARG A 98 6.30 5.86 -4.33
N LYS A 99 7.09 6.23 -5.35
CA LYS A 99 6.57 7.00 -6.50
C LYS A 99 5.36 6.28 -7.12
N LYS A 100 4.36 7.03 -7.55
CA LYS A 100 3.25 6.47 -8.31
C LYS A 100 3.76 5.95 -9.66
N TRP A 101 3.09 4.95 -10.19
CA TRP A 101 3.33 4.55 -11.57
C TRP A 101 2.81 5.62 -12.52
N VAL A 102 3.50 5.77 -13.62
CA VAL A 102 3.13 6.66 -14.73
C VAL A 102 3.03 5.78 -15.97
N ALA A 103 1.98 5.97 -16.74
CA ALA A 103 1.80 5.27 -18.00
C ALA A 103 2.92 5.64 -18.99
N GLY A 104 3.49 4.64 -19.62
CA GLY A 104 4.46 4.78 -20.69
C GLY A 104 3.81 4.65 -22.07
N PRO A 105 4.60 4.79 -23.14
CA PRO A 105 4.12 4.51 -24.50
C PRO A 105 3.60 3.07 -24.60
N GLY A 106 2.38 2.91 -25.11
CA GLY A 106 1.72 1.61 -25.28
C GLY A 106 0.95 1.09 -24.05
N ASP A 107 1.00 1.78 -22.90
CA ASP A 107 0.13 1.47 -21.77
C ASP A 107 -1.29 1.97 -22.03
N ASN A 108 -2.27 1.09 -21.85
CA ASN A 108 -3.69 1.42 -21.97
C ASN A 108 -4.32 1.61 -20.59
N TRP A 109 -3.98 2.72 -19.91
CA TRP A 109 -4.43 3.00 -18.55
C TRP A 109 -5.46 4.13 -18.52
N LEU A 110 -6.56 3.89 -17.80
CA LEU A 110 -7.55 4.89 -17.46
C LEU A 110 -7.51 5.12 -15.94
N GLU A 111 -7.21 6.34 -15.51
CA GLU A 111 -7.18 6.70 -14.09
C GLU A 111 -8.54 7.27 -13.65
N PHE A 112 -9.00 6.83 -12.46
CA PHE A 112 -10.26 7.24 -11.87
C PHE A 112 -10.07 7.72 -10.43
N PRO A 113 -10.75 8.79 -10.02
CA PRO A 113 -10.65 9.31 -8.66
C PRO A 113 -11.30 8.38 -7.62
N THR A 114 -12.34 7.61 -8.00
CA THR A 114 -13.03 6.67 -7.11
C THR A 114 -13.15 5.29 -7.72
N LEU A 115 -13.25 4.27 -6.86
CA LEU A 115 -13.42 2.89 -7.29
C LEU A 115 -14.75 2.69 -8.02
N LEU A 116 -15.82 3.31 -7.52
CA LEU A 116 -17.14 3.24 -8.13
C LEU A 116 -17.14 3.78 -9.57
N GLN A 117 -16.52 4.94 -9.80
CA GLN A 117 -16.39 5.51 -11.14
C GLN A 117 -15.61 4.58 -12.09
N ALA A 118 -14.54 3.95 -11.60
CA ALA A 118 -13.83 2.96 -12.39
C ALA A 118 -14.74 1.78 -12.75
N CYS A 119 -15.46 1.22 -11.77
CA CYS A 119 -16.37 0.08 -11.99
C CYS A 119 -17.50 0.40 -12.97
N GLN A 120 -18.09 1.61 -12.91
CA GLN A 120 -19.15 2.07 -13.81
C GLN A 120 -18.70 2.22 -15.27
N LYS A 121 -17.39 2.34 -15.50
CA LYS A 121 -16.83 2.48 -16.87
C LYS A 121 -16.38 1.17 -17.46
N ILE A 122 -16.24 0.12 -16.67
CA ILE A 122 -15.89 -1.21 -17.18
C ILE A 122 -17.08 -1.76 -18.01
N PRO A 123 -16.84 -2.20 -19.26
CA PRO A 123 -17.89 -2.73 -20.10
C PRO A 123 -18.57 -3.97 -19.50
N PRO A 124 -19.89 -4.20 -19.74
CA PRO A 124 -20.56 -5.41 -19.31
C PRO A 124 -19.94 -6.65 -19.98
N LYS A 125 -20.14 -7.82 -19.34
CA LYS A 125 -19.57 -9.12 -19.75
C LYS A 125 -18.03 -9.19 -19.71
N SER A 126 -17.39 -8.25 -19.00
CA SER A 126 -15.95 -8.26 -18.75
C SER A 126 -15.53 -9.38 -17.79
N ARG A 127 -14.29 -9.80 -17.94
CA ARG A 127 -13.59 -10.68 -16.97
C ARG A 127 -12.50 -9.85 -16.32
N ILE A 128 -12.72 -9.47 -15.08
CA ILE A 128 -11.98 -8.40 -14.40
C ILE A 128 -11.01 -9.02 -13.39
N PHE A 129 -9.73 -8.76 -13.53
CA PHE A 129 -8.75 -9.03 -12.49
C PHE A 129 -8.66 -7.84 -11.53
N ALA A 130 -9.20 -7.99 -10.31
CA ALA A 130 -9.26 -6.94 -9.32
C ALA A 130 -8.12 -7.10 -8.29
N ALA A 131 -7.12 -6.22 -8.33
CA ALA A 131 -5.99 -6.17 -7.40
C ALA A 131 -6.14 -4.98 -6.44
N LEU A 132 -7.19 -5.01 -5.62
CA LEU A 132 -7.61 -3.91 -4.74
C LEU A 132 -7.31 -4.17 -3.26
N GLY A 133 -7.02 -5.42 -2.89
CA GLY A 133 -7.02 -5.87 -1.51
C GLY A 133 -8.45 -5.96 -0.93
N GLY A 134 -8.67 -6.83 0.06
CA GLY A 134 -10.02 -7.11 0.57
C GLY A 134 -10.55 -6.13 1.62
N LYS A 135 -9.67 -5.55 2.45
CA LYS A 135 -10.06 -4.88 3.71
C LYS A 135 -10.97 -3.66 3.57
N ASN A 136 -10.83 -2.88 2.51
CA ASN A 136 -11.57 -1.62 2.34
C ASN A 136 -12.74 -1.72 1.34
N LEU A 137 -12.96 -2.89 0.76
CA LEU A 137 -14.06 -3.07 -0.21
C LEU A 137 -15.42 -3.19 0.47
N GLY A 138 -15.48 -3.67 1.72
CA GLY A 138 -16.74 -4.00 2.37
C GLY A 138 -17.72 -2.83 2.54
N ARG A 139 -17.23 -1.59 2.61
CA ARG A 139 -18.10 -0.40 2.73
C ARG A 139 -18.88 -0.11 1.46
N ASP A 140 -18.25 -0.34 0.32
CA ASP A 140 -18.79 0.04 -0.99
C ASP A 140 -19.13 -1.20 -1.82
N ILE A 141 -19.11 -2.40 -1.19
CA ILE A 141 -19.22 -3.68 -1.90
C ILE A 141 -20.53 -3.82 -2.67
N GLU A 142 -21.62 -3.33 -2.12
CA GLU A 142 -22.95 -3.39 -2.74
C GLU A 142 -22.99 -2.57 -4.04
N GLU A 143 -22.56 -1.30 -3.98
CA GLU A 143 -22.55 -0.42 -5.15
C GLU A 143 -21.57 -0.92 -6.22
N ILE A 144 -20.39 -1.40 -5.80
CA ILE A 144 -19.40 -1.97 -6.69
C ILE A 144 -19.93 -3.25 -7.34
N SER A 145 -20.53 -4.15 -6.57
CA SER A 145 -21.07 -5.40 -7.10
C SER A 145 -22.22 -5.17 -8.07
N ASN A 146 -23.10 -4.22 -7.78
CA ASN A 146 -24.18 -3.81 -8.68
C ASN A 146 -23.63 -3.25 -10.00
N SER A 147 -22.59 -2.41 -9.94
CA SER A 147 -21.94 -1.86 -11.14
C SER A 147 -21.28 -2.95 -12.01
N LEU A 148 -20.84 -4.05 -11.40
CA LEU A 148 -20.17 -5.17 -12.06
C LEU A 148 -21.05 -6.41 -12.21
N ALA A 149 -22.38 -6.31 -12.00
CA ALA A 149 -23.30 -7.44 -11.96
C ALA A 149 -23.29 -8.32 -13.22
N GLN A 150 -23.04 -7.71 -14.39
CA GLN A 150 -22.96 -8.44 -15.66
C GLN A 150 -21.55 -8.94 -16.02
N SER A 151 -20.57 -8.74 -15.14
CA SER A 151 -19.17 -9.11 -15.35
C SER A 151 -18.73 -10.17 -14.35
N ARG A 152 -17.63 -10.86 -14.62
CA ARG A 152 -17.03 -11.82 -13.71
C ARG A 152 -15.79 -11.22 -13.09
N VAL A 153 -15.73 -11.14 -11.75
CA VAL A 153 -14.62 -10.53 -11.02
C VAL A 153 -13.75 -11.62 -10.40
N TYR A 154 -12.44 -11.45 -10.55
CA TYR A 154 -11.39 -12.27 -9.93
C TYR A 154 -10.62 -11.38 -8.97
N LEU A 155 -11.03 -11.38 -7.69
CA LEU A 155 -10.45 -10.54 -6.65
C LEU A 155 -9.24 -11.22 -6.01
N ARG A 156 -8.05 -10.61 -6.18
CA ARG A 156 -6.86 -11.07 -5.49
C ARG A 156 -6.82 -10.58 -4.05
N VAL A 157 -6.64 -11.50 -3.12
CA VAL A 157 -6.58 -11.25 -1.68
C VAL A 157 -5.38 -11.94 -1.04
N MET A 158 -4.86 -11.34 0.03
CA MET A 158 -3.89 -11.99 0.93
C MET A 158 -4.61 -12.75 2.04
N GLU A 159 -5.78 -12.25 2.44
CA GLU A 159 -6.66 -12.84 3.44
C GLU A 159 -8.09 -12.72 2.94
N TYR A 160 -8.92 -13.71 3.24
CA TYR A 160 -10.34 -13.67 2.90
C TYR A 160 -11.02 -12.49 3.61
N PRO A 161 -11.82 -11.69 2.87
CA PRO A 161 -12.53 -10.57 3.46
C PRO A 161 -13.67 -11.05 4.38
N SER A 162 -14.08 -10.19 5.30
CA SER A 162 -15.18 -10.46 6.23
C SER A 162 -16.57 -10.13 5.67
N PHE A 163 -16.67 -9.59 4.46
CA PHE A 163 -17.94 -9.33 3.80
C PHE A 163 -18.39 -10.53 2.96
N GLU A 164 -19.68 -10.61 2.68
CA GLU A 164 -20.25 -11.62 1.79
C GLU A 164 -19.79 -11.41 0.36
N ILE A 165 -19.26 -12.48 -0.25
CA ILE A 165 -18.71 -12.42 -1.61
C ILE A 165 -19.85 -12.43 -2.62
N PRO A 166 -19.97 -11.44 -3.52
CA PRO A 166 -20.96 -11.45 -4.57
C PRO A 166 -20.86 -12.71 -5.45
N PRO A 167 -21.98 -13.27 -5.94
CA PRO A 167 -22.00 -14.58 -6.61
C PRO A 167 -21.20 -14.63 -7.93
N ASN A 168 -20.98 -13.49 -8.56
CA ASN A 168 -20.17 -13.38 -9.79
C ASN A 168 -18.68 -13.09 -9.51
N TRP A 169 -18.26 -13.09 -8.23
CA TRP A 169 -16.89 -12.87 -7.82
C TRP A 169 -16.19 -14.17 -7.45
N ASN A 170 -14.94 -14.29 -7.86
CA ASN A 170 -14.05 -15.40 -7.53
C ASN A 170 -12.85 -14.87 -6.75
N MET A 171 -12.52 -15.53 -5.66
CA MET A 171 -11.36 -15.16 -4.86
C MET A 171 -10.11 -15.81 -5.42
N LEU A 172 -9.06 -15.03 -5.60
CA LEU A 172 -7.72 -15.51 -5.96
C LEU A 172 -6.77 -15.23 -4.80
N GLU A 173 -6.19 -16.29 -4.26
CA GLU A 173 -5.19 -16.14 -3.21
C GLU A 173 -3.90 -15.53 -3.78
N TYR A 174 -3.30 -14.63 -3.00
CA TYR A 174 -1.98 -14.09 -3.31
C TYR A 174 -0.91 -15.09 -2.88
N ILE A 175 -0.29 -15.76 -3.85
CA ILE A 175 0.76 -16.78 -3.60
C ILE A 175 2.09 -16.26 -4.13
N PRO A 176 3.05 -15.88 -3.27
CA PRO A 176 4.40 -15.54 -3.71
C PRO A 176 5.21 -16.81 -4.09
N PRO A 177 6.27 -16.70 -4.93
CA PRO A 177 6.74 -15.46 -5.52
C PRO A 177 5.90 -15.00 -6.71
N ILE A 178 5.69 -13.67 -6.80
CA ILE A 178 5.02 -13.07 -7.96
C ILE A 178 6.08 -12.77 -9.02
N THR A 179 5.99 -13.45 -10.14
CA THR A 179 6.82 -13.20 -11.33
C THR A 179 5.97 -12.69 -12.48
N PHE A 180 6.61 -12.15 -13.50
CA PHE A 180 5.92 -11.70 -14.71
C PHE A 180 5.19 -12.87 -15.40
N GLU A 181 5.84 -14.02 -15.51
CA GLU A 181 5.30 -15.23 -16.15
C GLU A 181 4.05 -15.73 -15.40
N ASN A 182 4.10 -15.75 -14.06
CA ASN A 182 2.98 -16.17 -13.24
C ASN A 182 1.79 -15.19 -13.37
N GLU A 183 2.06 -13.88 -13.42
CA GLU A 183 1.00 -12.87 -13.65
C GLU A 183 0.36 -13.08 -15.02
N LYS A 184 1.18 -13.22 -16.08
CA LYS A 184 0.68 -13.44 -17.44
C LYS A 184 -0.12 -14.74 -17.55
N ALA A 185 0.41 -15.85 -17.02
CA ALA A 185 -0.29 -17.13 -17.00
C ALA A 185 -1.63 -17.06 -16.27
N LEU A 186 -1.69 -16.33 -15.14
CA LEU A 186 -2.93 -16.13 -14.39
C LEU A 186 -3.95 -15.34 -15.22
N LEU A 187 -3.55 -14.24 -15.84
CA LEU A 187 -4.45 -13.43 -16.67
C LEU A 187 -5.00 -14.24 -17.85
N MET A 188 -4.15 -15.04 -18.50
CA MET A 188 -4.55 -15.94 -19.59
C MET A 188 -5.49 -17.06 -19.11
N LYS A 189 -5.16 -17.74 -18.01
CA LYS A 189 -5.94 -18.83 -17.42
C LYS A 189 -7.39 -18.45 -17.18
N TYR A 190 -7.62 -17.25 -16.68
CA TYR A 190 -8.96 -16.77 -16.38
C TYR A 190 -9.59 -15.97 -17.51
N GLY A 191 -8.91 -15.82 -18.65
CA GLY A 191 -9.36 -15.05 -19.81
C GLY A 191 -9.67 -13.61 -19.46
N ILE A 192 -8.81 -13.00 -18.64
CA ILE A 192 -9.00 -11.62 -18.17
C ILE A 192 -9.02 -10.67 -19.35
N THR A 193 -9.95 -9.72 -19.32
CA THR A 193 -10.10 -8.67 -20.33
C THR A 193 -9.73 -7.29 -19.78
N HIS A 194 -9.87 -7.09 -18.47
CA HIS A 194 -9.62 -5.80 -17.81
C HIS A 194 -8.91 -6.01 -16.48
N ILE A 195 -8.02 -5.10 -16.13
CA ILE A 195 -7.36 -5.05 -14.82
C ILE A 195 -7.90 -3.86 -14.05
N LEU A 196 -8.40 -4.10 -12.84
CA LEU A 196 -8.84 -3.06 -11.90
C LEU A 196 -7.87 -3.03 -10.72
N CYS A 197 -7.15 -1.94 -10.52
CA CYS A 197 -6.13 -1.89 -9.49
C CYS A 197 -5.91 -0.48 -8.91
N ARG A 198 -5.14 -0.43 -7.81
CA ARG A 198 -4.67 0.81 -7.19
C ARG A 198 -3.28 1.16 -7.70
N ASN A 199 -2.99 2.47 -7.86
CA ASN A 199 -1.64 2.95 -8.18
C ASN A 199 -0.73 2.85 -6.94
N SER A 200 -0.28 1.64 -6.60
CA SER A 200 0.49 1.38 -5.38
C SER A 200 1.99 1.71 -5.49
N GLY A 201 2.53 1.83 -6.70
CA GLY A 201 3.92 2.25 -6.93
C GLY A 201 5.00 1.21 -6.59
N GLY A 202 4.69 -0.06 -6.40
CA GLY A 202 5.69 -1.11 -6.10
C GLY A 202 6.12 -1.88 -7.35
N GLU A 203 7.37 -2.29 -7.42
CA GLU A 203 7.92 -3.01 -8.58
C GLU A 203 7.27 -4.39 -8.77
N ILE A 204 7.17 -5.20 -7.71
CA ILE A 204 6.49 -6.51 -7.77
C ILE A 204 5.02 -6.32 -8.19
N SER A 205 4.35 -5.34 -7.60
CA SER A 205 2.95 -5.05 -7.95
C SER A 205 2.78 -4.48 -9.37
N LYS A 206 3.84 -3.99 -10.00
CA LYS A 206 3.81 -3.52 -11.40
C LYS A 206 3.79 -4.66 -12.42
N LEU A 207 4.21 -5.87 -12.03
CA LEU A 207 4.30 -7.02 -12.95
C LEU A 207 2.95 -7.35 -13.61
N LYS A 208 1.84 -7.24 -12.88
CA LYS A 208 0.50 -7.41 -13.46
C LYS A 208 0.16 -6.39 -14.55
N LEU A 209 0.68 -5.15 -14.42
CA LEU A 209 0.46 -4.10 -15.42
C LEU A 209 1.28 -4.39 -16.68
N LYS A 210 2.53 -4.83 -16.51
CA LYS A 210 3.39 -5.27 -17.62
C LYS A 210 2.76 -6.46 -18.37
N ALA A 211 2.27 -7.46 -17.62
CA ALA A 211 1.58 -8.61 -18.20
C ALA A 211 0.29 -8.20 -18.92
N GLY A 212 -0.48 -7.29 -18.34
CA GLY A 212 -1.67 -6.73 -18.97
C GLY A 212 -1.39 -5.98 -20.25
N ALA A 213 -0.36 -5.15 -20.27
CA ALA A 213 0.07 -4.41 -21.46
C ALA A 213 0.49 -5.35 -22.59
N GLU A 214 1.27 -6.41 -22.29
CA GLU A 214 1.66 -7.41 -23.30
C GLU A 214 0.46 -8.18 -23.88
N LEU A 215 -0.59 -8.39 -23.06
CA LEU A 215 -1.83 -9.02 -23.49
C LEU A 215 -2.86 -8.05 -24.10
N GLY A 216 -2.51 -6.76 -24.22
CA GLY A 216 -3.39 -5.73 -24.75
C GLY A 216 -4.61 -5.42 -23.87
N LEU A 217 -4.54 -5.71 -22.56
CA LEU A 217 -5.63 -5.48 -21.63
C LEU A 217 -5.79 -4.00 -21.29
N GLU A 218 -7.01 -3.56 -21.09
CA GLU A 218 -7.31 -2.23 -20.57
C GLU A 218 -7.18 -2.22 -19.03
N ILE A 219 -6.53 -1.18 -18.51
CA ILE A 219 -6.23 -1.06 -17.08
C ILE A 219 -6.99 0.10 -16.47
N PHE A 220 -7.90 -0.21 -15.56
CA PHE A 220 -8.68 0.73 -14.77
C PHE A 220 -7.95 0.95 -13.45
N MET A 221 -7.33 2.12 -13.32
CA MET A 221 -6.47 2.42 -12.17
C MET A 221 -7.14 3.42 -11.25
N LEU A 222 -7.27 3.06 -9.99
CA LEU A 222 -7.68 4.00 -8.96
C LEU A 222 -6.52 4.96 -8.68
N ALA A 223 -6.76 6.25 -8.87
CA ALA A 223 -5.81 7.30 -8.56
C ALA A 223 -5.49 7.30 -7.06
N ARG A 224 -4.27 7.71 -6.70
CA ARG A 224 -3.96 7.91 -5.28
C ARG A 224 -4.81 9.02 -4.71
N PRO A 225 -5.26 8.89 -3.45
CA PRO A 225 -5.79 10.03 -2.73
C PRO A 225 -4.80 11.19 -2.85
N CYS A 226 -5.29 12.38 -3.17
CA CYS A 226 -4.44 13.56 -3.16
C CYS A 226 -3.81 13.67 -1.76
N ASP A 227 -2.49 13.84 -1.73
CA ASP A 227 -1.86 14.28 -0.50
C ASP A 227 -2.51 15.63 -0.15
N SER A 228 -3.16 15.69 1.02
CA SER A 228 -3.78 16.93 1.49
C SER A 228 -2.75 18.05 1.47
N GLU A 229 -3.20 19.30 1.32
CA GLU A 229 -2.30 20.48 1.43
C GLU A 229 -1.51 20.51 2.73
N ASP A 230 -1.99 19.80 3.73
CA ASP A 230 -1.36 19.52 5.02
C ASP A 230 0.01 18.79 4.95
N ASN A 231 0.36 18.20 3.82
CA ASN A 231 1.63 17.47 3.66
C ASN A 231 2.82 18.37 3.29
N ARG A 232 2.61 19.66 3.04
CA ARG A 232 3.66 20.58 2.57
C ARG A 232 4.78 20.83 3.59
N ASP A 233 4.50 20.64 4.86
CA ASP A 233 5.45 20.94 5.95
C ASP A 233 6.33 19.75 6.34
N PHE A 234 6.13 18.58 5.74
CA PHE A 234 6.83 17.35 6.12
C PHE A 234 7.74 16.82 5.02
N LYS A 235 8.80 16.15 5.44
CA LYS A 235 9.71 15.48 4.51
C LYS A 235 9.08 14.20 3.96
N ILE A 236 9.06 14.09 2.64
CA ILE A 236 8.57 12.91 1.94
C ILE A 236 9.74 12.31 1.16
N PHE A 237 9.95 11.00 1.35
CA PHE A 237 10.97 10.23 0.63
C PHE A 237 10.32 9.14 -0.21
N SER A 238 10.91 8.86 -1.35
CA SER A 238 10.41 7.83 -2.26
C SER A 238 11.09 6.47 -2.05
N THR A 239 12.30 6.49 -1.50
CA THR A 239 13.09 5.28 -1.24
C THR A 239 13.66 5.28 0.17
N VAL A 240 13.98 4.09 0.67
CA VAL A 240 14.63 3.89 1.97
C VAL A 240 16.00 4.55 1.97
N GLU A 241 16.75 4.44 0.87
CA GLU A 241 18.09 5.03 0.71
C GLU A 241 18.06 6.54 0.85
N GLU A 242 17.14 7.22 0.16
CA GLU A 242 16.96 8.67 0.25
C GLU A 242 16.71 9.10 1.70
N LEU A 243 15.81 8.39 2.40
CA LEU A 243 15.48 8.67 3.79
C LEU A 243 16.70 8.50 4.70
N LEU A 244 17.36 7.35 4.63
CA LEU A 244 18.51 7.03 5.50
C LEU A 244 19.68 7.97 5.24
N LYS A 245 19.98 8.29 3.99
CA LYS A 245 21.03 9.24 3.62
C LYS A 245 20.74 10.64 4.12
N SER A 246 19.50 11.09 3.95
CA SER A 246 19.10 12.45 4.34
C SER A 246 19.03 12.63 5.86
N ARG A 247 18.46 11.67 6.58
CA ARG A 247 18.15 11.81 8.02
C ARG A 247 19.24 11.27 8.92
N PHE A 248 19.95 10.21 8.52
CA PHE A 248 20.94 9.52 9.35
C PHE A 248 22.37 9.63 8.83
N LYS A 249 22.59 10.38 7.74
CA LYS A 249 23.92 10.60 7.12
C LYS A 249 24.64 9.28 6.78
N MET A 250 23.90 8.23 6.51
CA MET A 250 24.47 6.93 6.15
C MET A 250 25.10 7.00 4.76
N GLY A 251 26.36 6.61 4.64
CA GLY A 251 27.12 6.63 3.38
C GLY A 251 26.69 5.54 2.40
N LYS A 252 27.14 5.65 1.13
CA LYS A 252 26.79 4.75 0.00
C LYS A 252 27.09 3.25 0.20
N TYR A 253 27.96 2.90 1.15
CA TYR A 253 28.48 1.53 1.31
C TYR A 253 27.54 0.52 2.00
N LEU A 254 26.35 0.94 2.45
CA LEU A 254 25.38 0.06 3.13
C LEU A 254 24.27 -0.48 2.19
N PHE A 255 24.37 -0.19 0.89
CA PHE A 255 23.32 -0.50 -0.09
C PHE A 255 23.79 -1.40 -1.23
N ASP A 256 24.93 -2.11 -1.08
CA ASP A 256 25.36 -3.11 -2.06
C ASP A 256 24.56 -4.41 -1.81
N PRO A 257 23.70 -4.82 -2.73
CA PRO A 257 23.09 -6.14 -2.67
C PRO A 257 24.11 -7.14 -3.21
N ASN A 258 24.75 -7.92 -2.33
CA ASN A 258 25.36 -9.19 -2.73
C ASN A 258 24.30 -10.26 -2.90
#